data_af56bb6a713c73f39135b4fc7e738376
#
_entry.id   af56bb6a713c73f39135b4fc7e738376
#
_cell.length_a   1.000
_cell.length_b   1.000
_cell.length_c   1.000
_cell.angle_alpha   90.00
_cell.angle_beta   90.00
_cell.angle_gamma   90.00
#
_symmetry.space_group_name_H-M   'P 1'
#
loop_
_entity.id
_entity.type
_entity.pdbx_description
1 polymer ?
#
loop_
_entity_poly.entity_id
_entity_poly.type
_entity_poly.pdbx_seq_one_letter_code
_entity_poly.pdbx_strand_id
1 'polypeptide(L)'
;MSKILVDEITTRDGTSTLTLGASGKTLSIPSGCTITNSGTATGFGKVGQIVQASTTTEVSNTTTSYADTGLTASITPTSTSSKILVTVHQNGARSQSDQNNNCIYLKLLRDSTDISQIFVYALYTGSGIDLYGASLSTSFLDTPSTTSATTYKTQFKNFVSGGHVRLQDTAAMSTITLMEVLA
;
A
#
# COMPACT_ATOMS: atom_id res chain seq x y z
N MET A 1 46.15 1.46 20.31
CA MET A 1 44.79 0.96 19.99
C MET A 1 44.91 -0.56 19.83
N SER A 2 44.20 -1.33 20.66
CA SER A 2 44.23 -2.80 20.56
C SER A 2 43.29 -3.26 19.45
N LYS A 3 43.74 -4.20 18.61
CA LYS A 3 42.92 -4.85 17.58
C LYS A 3 42.87 -6.34 17.88
N ILE A 4 41.69 -6.94 17.76
CA ILE A 4 41.49 -8.38 17.75
C ILE A 4 41.20 -8.79 16.32
N LEU A 5 42.03 -9.62 15.72
CA LEU A 5 41.85 -10.17 14.37
C LEU A 5 41.49 -11.64 14.55
N VAL A 6 40.28 -11.99 14.13
CA VAL A 6 39.75 -13.36 14.24
C VAL A 6 38.96 -13.70 12.97
N ASP A 7 39.02 -14.94 12.53
CA ASP A 7 38.25 -15.42 11.38
C ASP A 7 36.81 -15.75 11.79
N GLU A 8 36.61 -16.13 13.05
CA GLU A 8 35.29 -16.45 13.56
C GLU A 8 35.18 -16.05 15.05
N ILE A 9 34.00 -15.57 15.44
CA ILE A 9 33.62 -15.33 16.84
C ILE A 9 32.37 -16.14 17.15
N THR A 10 32.51 -17.22 17.95
CA THR A 10 31.37 -18.05 18.37
C THR A 10 31.28 -18.10 19.88
N THR A 11 30.11 -18.46 20.40
CA THR A 11 29.98 -18.83 21.81
C THR A 11 30.50 -20.24 22.03
N ARG A 12 31.18 -20.48 23.14
CA ARG A 12 31.87 -21.74 23.46
C ARG A 12 30.93 -22.96 23.45
N ASP A 13 29.69 -22.78 23.84
CA ASP A 13 28.68 -23.85 23.99
C ASP A 13 27.59 -23.80 22.88
N GLY A 14 27.67 -22.83 21.98
CA GLY A 14 26.69 -22.64 20.88
C GLY A 14 25.29 -22.18 21.32
N THR A 15 25.06 -21.94 22.62
CA THR A 15 23.75 -21.64 23.19
C THR A 15 23.66 -20.27 23.85
N SER A 16 24.80 -19.65 24.12
CA SER A 16 24.89 -18.38 24.84
C SER A 16 24.81 -17.16 23.94
N THR A 17 24.44 -16.02 24.50
CA THR A 17 24.44 -14.75 23.81
C THR A 17 25.83 -14.20 23.61
N LEU A 18 26.24 -13.87 22.40
CA LEU A 18 27.41 -13.07 22.12
C LEU A 18 27.01 -11.59 22.12
N THR A 19 27.49 -10.84 23.11
CA THR A 19 27.24 -9.39 23.19
C THR A 19 28.39 -8.64 22.55
N LEU A 20 28.14 -7.94 21.46
CA LEU A 20 29.09 -7.05 20.80
C LEU A 20 28.76 -5.59 21.14
N GLY A 21 29.68 -4.91 21.82
CA GLY A 21 29.51 -3.53 22.25
C GLY A 21 28.81 -3.41 23.62
N ALA A 22 28.91 -2.26 24.22
CA ALA A 22 28.23 -1.87 25.44
C ALA A 22 27.21 -0.76 25.12
N SER A 23 26.31 -0.46 26.09
CA SER A 23 25.35 0.61 25.96
C SER A 23 26.03 1.94 25.58
N GLY A 24 25.51 2.64 24.59
CA GLY A 24 26.06 3.88 24.06
C GLY A 24 27.30 3.74 23.16
N LYS A 25 27.66 2.51 22.75
CA LYS A 25 28.75 2.22 21.79
C LYS A 25 28.19 1.83 20.43
N THR A 26 28.96 2.17 19.42
CA THR A 26 28.61 1.86 18.01
C THR A 26 29.33 0.61 17.55
N LEU A 27 28.61 -0.35 16.98
CA LEU A 27 29.19 -1.39 16.13
C LEU A 27 29.22 -0.88 14.69
N SER A 28 30.41 -0.60 14.17
CA SER A 28 30.58 -0.12 12.79
C SER A 28 30.83 -1.29 11.86
N ILE A 29 30.00 -1.43 10.84
CA ILE A 29 30.17 -2.37 9.75
C ILE A 29 30.68 -1.58 8.54
N PRO A 30 31.91 -1.82 8.05
CA PRO A 30 32.47 -1.09 6.91
C PRO A 30 31.65 -1.30 5.64
N SER A 31 31.77 -0.35 4.71
CA SER A 31 31.20 -0.48 3.36
C SER A 31 31.73 -1.74 2.65
N GLY A 32 30.86 -2.45 1.97
CA GLY A 32 31.19 -3.71 1.29
C GLY A 32 31.07 -4.98 2.16
N CYS A 33 30.83 -4.82 3.48
CA CYS A 33 30.54 -5.96 4.35
C CYS A 33 29.02 -6.26 4.39
N THR A 34 28.67 -7.54 4.51
CA THR A 34 27.28 -8.01 4.60
C THR A 34 27.01 -8.54 6.01
N ILE A 35 25.86 -8.17 6.58
CA ILE A 35 25.32 -8.83 7.77
C ILE A 35 24.30 -9.85 7.29
N THR A 36 24.58 -11.14 7.43
CA THR A 36 23.61 -12.21 7.18
C THR A 36 22.95 -12.59 8.50
N ASN A 37 21.66 -12.35 8.64
CA ASN A 37 20.89 -12.80 9.79
C ASN A 37 20.00 -13.99 9.37
N SER A 38 20.31 -15.18 9.88
CA SER A 38 19.52 -16.40 9.63
C SER A 38 18.49 -16.66 10.74
N GLY A 39 18.45 -15.82 11.77
CA GLY A 39 17.51 -15.89 12.88
C GLY A 39 16.55 -14.70 12.92
N THR A 40 15.90 -14.54 14.07
CA THR A 40 15.04 -13.37 14.31
C THR A 40 15.88 -12.15 14.65
N ALA A 41 15.78 -11.08 13.85
CA ALA A 41 16.40 -9.79 14.16
C ALA A 41 15.39 -8.89 14.89
N THR A 42 15.68 -8.53 16.15
CA THR A 42 14.90 -7.53 16.88
C THR A 42 15.60 -6.19 16.84
N GLY A 43 14.84 -5.11 16.65
CA GLY A 43 15.40 -3.74 16.55
C GLY A 43 15.83 -3.31 15.15
N PHE A 44 15.78 -4.18 14.16
CA PHE A 44 15.87 -3.82 12.74
C PHE A 44 14.50 -3.38 12.19
N GLY A 45 14.49 -2.58 11.11
CA GLY A 45 13.24 -2.07 10.56
C GLY A 45 12.24 -3.18 10.22
N LYS A 46 10.96 -2.90 10.51
CA LYS A 46 9.86 -3.85 10.27
C LYS A 46 9.32 -3.82 8.83
N VAL A 47 9.94 -3.10 7.92
CA VAL A 47 9.55 -3.06 6.51
C VAL A 47 10.29 -4.15 5.75
N GLY A 48 9.54 -5.13 5.22
CA GLY A 48 10.08 -6.24 4.44
C GLY A 48 10.29 -5.87 2.98
N GLN A 49 9.23 -5.40 2.33
CA GLN A 49 9.26 -5.00 0.92
C GLN A 49 8.25 -3.87 0.65
N ILE A 50 8.50 -3.14 -0.43
CA ILE A 50 7.59 -2.09 -0.91
C ILE A 50 7.34 -2.33 -2.39
N VAL A 51 6.06 -2.32 -2.79
CA VAL A 51 5.61 -2.39 -4.18
C VAL A 51 4.74 -1.18 -4.45
N GLN A 52 4.99 -0.48 -5.56
CA GLN A 52 4.16 0.62 -6.00
C GLN A 52 3.73 0.42 -7.45
N ALA A 53 2.48 0.74 -7.74
CA ALA A 53 1.96 0.85 -9.08
C ALA A 53 1.25 2.19 -9.27
N SER A 54 1.18 2.63 -10.52
CA SER A 54 0.52 3.87 -10.90
C SER A 54 -0.25 3.71 -12.20
N THR A 55 -1.23 4.57 -12.42
CA THR A 55 -1.96 4.69 -13.67
C THR A 55 -2.32 6.15 -13.93
N THR A 56 -2.33 6.53 -15.21
CA THR A 56 -2.80 7.83 -15.72
C THR A 56 -3.95 7.66 -16.70
N THR A 57 -4.38 6.40 -16.92
CA THR A 57 -5.46 6.11 -17.86
C THR A 57 -6.79 6.53 -17.26
N GLU A 58 -7.44 7.51 -17.88
CA GLU A 58 -8.78 7.93 -17.49
C GLU A 58 -9.78 6.77 -17.58
N VAL A 59 -10.59 6.64 -16.55
CA VAL A 59 -11.73 5.72 -16.53
C VAL A 59 -13.00 6.47 -16.15
N SER A 60 -14.12 6.05 -16.73
CA SER A 60 -15.44 6.62 -16.45
C SER A 60 -16.46 5.55 -16.09
N ASN A 61 -17.45 5.92 -15.28
CA ASN A 61 -18.55 5.04 -14.92
C ASN A 61 -19.85 5.83 -14.87
N THR A 62 -20.84 5.36 -15.60
CA THR A 62 -22.20 5.94 -15.67
C THR A 62 -23.24 5.08 -14.97
N THR A 63 -22.79 3.99 -14.31
CA THR A 63 -23.66 2.99 -13.71
C THR A 63 -23.51 2.96 -12.19
N THR A 64 -24.46 2.30 -11.53
CA THR A 64 -24.40 2.02 -10.08
C THR A 64 -23.64 0.73 -9.76
N SER A 65 -23.07 0.05 -10.75
CA SER A 65 -22.22 -1.13 -10.58
C SER A 65 -20.76 -0.74 -10.45
N TYR A 66 -20.03 -1.40 -9.56
CA TYR A 66 -18.59 -1.16 -9.41
C TYR A 66 -17.81 -1.63 -10.64
N ALA A 67 -16.86 -0.80 -11.08
CA ALA A 67 -15.90 -1.07 -12.13
C ALA A 67 -14.48 -0.82 -11.63
N ASP A 68 -13.50 -1.51 -12.19
CA ASP A 68 -12.09 -1.32 -11.85
C ASP A 68 -11.61 0.08 -12.29
N THR A 69 -10.79 0.70 -11.44
CA THR A 69 -10.19 2.00 -11.73
C THR A 69 -8.92 1.90 -12.59
N GLY A 70 -8.44 0.69 -12.86
CA GLY A 70 -7.13 0.43 -13.45
C GLY A 70 -5.96 0.52 -12.45
N LEU A 71 -6.20 0.96 -11.21
CA LEU A 71 -5.18 1.04 -10.18
C LEU A 71 -5.11 -0.28 -9.42
N THR A 72 -4.00 -1.02 -9.62
CA THR A 72 -3.80 -2.35 -9.04
C THR A 72 -2.31 -2.60 -8.77
N ALA A 73 -2.00 -3.34 -7.71
CA ALA A 73 -0.67 -3.82 -7.38
C ALA A 73 -0.75 -5.19 -6.69
N SER A 74 0.29 -6.02 -6.85
CA SER A 74 0.37 -7.33 -6.19
C SER A 74 1.63 -7.44 -5.36
N ILE A 75 1.53 -8.06 -4.20
CA ILE A 75 2.62 -8.32 -3.27
C ILE A 75 2.57 -9.78 -2.81
N THR A 76 3.72 -10.40 -2.58
CA THR A 76 3.81 -11.74 -2.01
C THR A 76 4.40 -11.63 -0.61
N PRO A 77 3.58 -11.72 0.46
CA PRO A 77 4.08 -11.59 1.82
C PRO A 77 5.09 -12.69 2.17
N THR A 78 6.12 -12.33 2.92
CA THR A 78 7.17 -13.27 3.33
C THR A 78 6.76 -14.17 4.50
N SER A 79 5.72 -13.78 5.24
CA SER A 79 5.16 -14.54 6.36
C SER A 79 3.64 -14.40 6.42
N THR A 80 2.95 -15.45 6.90
CA THR A 80 1.50 -15.40 7.19
C THR A 80 1.14 -14.43 8.32
N SER A 81 2.11 -14.04 9.15
CA SER A 81 1.95 -13.04 10.21
C SER A 81 2.23 -11.60 9.74
N SER A 82 2.79 -11.42 8.54
CA SER A 82 3.03 -10.10 7.96
C SER A 82 1.70 -9.38 7.72
N LYS A 83 1.74 -8.04 7.88
CA LYS A 83 0.64 -7.15 7.51
C LYS A 83 1.03 -6.35 6.28
N ILE A 84 0.04 -5.90 5.52
CA ILE A 84 0.27 -5.05 4.34
C ILE A 84 -0.36 -3.69 4.59
N LEU A 85 0.48 -2.65 4.69
CA LEU A 85 0.02 -1.27 4.67
C LEU A 85 -0.25 -0.89 3.21
N VAL A 86 -1.51 -0.68 2.89
CA VAL A 86 -1.98 -0.25 1.57
C VAL A 86 -2.22 1.25 1.63
N THR A 87 -1.53 2.03 0.81
CA THR A 87 -1.76 3.47 0.65
C THR A 87 -2.24 3.74 -0.77
N VAL A 88 -3.40 4.38 -0.89
CA VAL A 88 -4.04 4.72 -2.16
C VAL A 88 -4.13 6.23 -2.30
N HIS A 89 -3.71 6.73 -3.45
CA HIS A 89 -3.96 8.10 -3.92
C HIS A 89 -4.66 8.02 -5.27
N GLN A 90 -5.98 8.21 -5.26
CA GLN A 90 -6.81 8.19 -6.47
C GLN A 90 -7.06 9.63 -6.90
N ASN A 91 -6.37 10.06 -7.95
CA ASN A 91 -6.36 11.45 -8.42
C ASN A 91 -7.26 11.67 -9.64
N GLY A 92 -7.50 12.94 -9.96
CA GLY A 92 -8.35 13.33 -11.09
C GLY A 92 -9.78 12.85 -10.93
N ALA A 93 -10.30 12.85 -9.71
CA ALA A 93 -11.69 12.51 -9.47
C ALA A 93 -12.60 13.65 -9.97
N ARG A 94 -13.62 13.29 -10.75
CA ARG A 94 -14.59 14.22 -11.31
C ARG A 94 -16.00 13.65 -11.24
N SER A 95 -16.95 14.47 -10.87
CA SER A 95 -18.37 14.19 -10.94
C SER A 95 -19.04 15.19 -11.88
N GLN A 96 -19.66 14.71 -12.95
CA GLN A 96 -20.38 15.54 -13.92
C GLN A 96 -21.87 15.59 -13.60
N SER A 97 -22.48 16.70 -13.93
CA SER A 97 -23.79 17.12 -13.47
C SER A 97 -24.97 16.60 -14.28
N ASP A 98 -24.85 15.49 -14.97
CA ASP A 98 -25.94 14.98 -15.82
C ASP A 98 -27.17 14.55 -15.00
N GLN A 99 -27.00 14.29 -13.72
CA GLN A 99 -28.06 13.86 -12.79
C GLN A 99 -27.93 14.54 -11.42
N ASN A 100 -29.06 14.71 -10.73
CA ASN A 100 -29.07 15.06 -9.32
C ASN A 100 -28.46 13.91 -8.47
N ASN A 101 -27.78 14.28 -7.40
CA ASN A 101 -27.16 13.36 -6.46
C ASN A 101 -26.02 12.50 -7.08
N ASN A 102 -25.35 13.04 -8.09
CA ASN A 102 -24.20 12.39 -8.69
C ASN A 102 -23.01 12.42 -7.71
N CYS A 103 -22.35 11.30 -7.51
CA CYS A 103 -21.16 11.21 -6.65
C CYS A 103 -20.39 9.90 -6.85
N ILE A 104 -19.16 9.89 -6.39
CA ILE A 104 -18.25 8.74 -6.46
C ILE A 104 -18.34 7.91 -5.19
N TYR A 105 -18.50 6.61 -5.37
CA TYR A 105 -18.20 5.58 -4.37
C TYR A 105 -16.90 4.90 -4.79
N LEU A 106 -15.95 4.81 -3.86
CA LEU A 106 -14.63 4.21 -4.09
C LEU A 106 -14.36 3.19 -3.01
N LYS A 107 -13.92 1.98 -3.38
CA LYS A 107 -13.56 0.90 -2.46
C LYS A 107 -12.23 0.28 -2.80
N LEU A 108 -11.62 -0.37 -1.78
CA LEU A 108 -10.42 -1.16 -1.88
C LEU A 108 -10.77 -2.64 -1.77
N LEU A 109 -10.21 -3.44 -2.66
CA LEU A 109 -10.32 -4.89 -2.66
C LEU A 109 -8.96 -5.53 -2.42
N ARG A 110 -8.99 -6.69 -1.74
CA ARG A 110 -7.93 -7.69 -1.77
C ARG A 110 -8.45 -8.87 -2.61
N ASP A 111 -7.80 -9.12 -3.72
CA ASP A 111 -8.26 -10.07 -4.75
C ASP A 111 -9.71 -9.77 -5.19
N SER A 112 -10.68 -10.57 -4.77
CA SER A 112 -12.11 -10.33 -5.00
C SER A 112 -12.88 -9.87 -3.77
N THR A 113 -12.20 -9.73 -2.62
CA THR A 113 -12.84 -9.39 -1.33
C THR A 113 -12.80 -7.90 -1.08
N ASP A 114 -13.93 -7.29 -0.80
CA ASP A 114 -14.01 -5.90 -0.34
C ASP A 114 -13.41 -5.79 1.07
N ILE A 115 -12.36 -4.99 1.23
CA ILE A 115 -11.69 -4.82 2.52
C ILE A 115 -11.87 -3.42 3.13
N SER A 116 -12.16 -2.43 2.32
CA SER A 116 -12.44 -1.08 2.80
C SER A 116 -13.27 -0.27 1.82
N GLN A 117 -14.23 0.48 2.35
CA GLN A 117 -14.87 1.59 1.64
C GLN A 117 -13.98 2.82 1.81
N ILE A 118 -13.35 3.29 0.74
CA ILE A 118 -12.45 4.45 0.79
C ILE A 118 -13.28 5.73 0.88
N PHE A 119 -14.28 5.86 0.02
CA PHE A 119 -15.19 7.00 0.00
C PHE A 119 -16.62 6.58 -0.36
N VAL A 120 -17.55 7.21 0.31
CA VAL A 120 -18.98 7.26 -0.03
C VAL A 120 -19.37 8.73 -0.17
N TYR A 121 -20.16 9.04 -1.20
CA TYR A 121 -20.59 10.42 -1.52
C TYR A 121 -19.43 11.39 -1.82
N ALA A 122 -18.30 10.92 -2.36
CA ALA A 122 -17.25 11.84 -2.80
C ALA A 122 -17.73 12.66 -4.01
N LEU A 123 -17.42 13.96 -4.03
CA LEU A 123 -17.84 14.89 -5.08
C LEU A 123 -19.35 14.86 -5.34
N TYR A 124 -20.12 14.91 -4.27
CA TYR A 124 -21.59 14.97 -4.37
C TYR A 124 -22.03 16.26 -5.05
N THR A 125 -22.81 16.13 -6.12
CA THR A 125 -23.26 17.27 -6.91
C THR A 125 -24.71 17.15 -7.31
N GLY A 126 -25.36 18.30 -7.54
CA GLY A 126 -26.67 18.41 -8.14
C GLY A 126 -26.61 18.54 -9.66
N SER A 127 -27.77 18.54 -10.30
CA SER A 127 -27.87 18.81 -11.76
C SER A 127 -27.32 20.19 -12.11
N GLY A 128 -26.54 20.28 -13.18
CA GLY A 128 -25.95 21.51 -13.67
C GLY A 128 -24.62 21.92 -13.01
N ILE A 129 -24.04 21.08 -12.11
CA ILE A 129 -22.79 21.41 -11.39
C ILE A 129 -21.74 20.30 -11.63
N ASP A 130 -20.67 20.64 -12.29
CA ASP A 130 -19.49 19.77 -12.43
C ASP A 130 -18.49 20.03 -11.30
N LEU A 131 -18.02 18.97 -10.66
CA LEU A 131 -16.96 19.01 -9.65
C LEU A 131 -15.70 18.31 -10.18
N TYR A 132 -14.58 19.00 -10.12
CA TYR A 132 -13.31 18.59 -10.72
C TYR A 132 -12.17 18.48 -9.70
N GLY A 133 -11.20 17.63 -10.04
CA GLY A 133 -9.83 17.73 -9.52
C GLY A 133 -9.63 17.27 -8.08
N ALA A 134 -10.54 16.50 -7.50
CA ALA A 134 -10.33 15.96 -6.17
C ALA A 134 -9.29 14.82 -6.17
N SER A 135 -8.61 14.70 -5.05
CA SER A 135 -7.77 13.56 -4.70
C SER A 135 -8.45 12.78 -3.58
N LEU A 136 -8.69 11.48 -3.83
CA LEU A 136 -9.32 10.57 -2.88
C LEU A 136 -8.25 9.63 -2.34
N SER A 137 -7.89 9.77 -1.07
CA SER A 137 -6.75 9.06 -0.50
C SER A 137 -7.12 8.31 0.76
N THR A 138 -6.50 7.16 0.97
CA THR A 138 -6.63 6.37 2.21
C THR A 138 -5.37 5.57 2.48
N SER A 139 -5.21 5.18 3.75
CA SER A 139 -4.27 4.14 4.16
C SER A 139 -5.01 3.08 4.97
N PHE A 140 -4.73 1.81 4.69
CA PHE A 140 -5.36 0.68 5.34
C PHE A 140 -4.32 -0.39 5.66
N LEU A 141 -4.29 -0.87 6.89
CA LEU A 141 -3.40 -1.95 7.32
C LEU A 141 -4.17 -3.28 7.28
N ASP A 142 -3.89 -4.09 6.27
CA ASP A 142 -4.52 -5.39 6.05
C ASP A 142 -3.71 -6.54 6.68
N THR A 143 -4.39 -7.63 6.98
CA THR A 143 -3.81 -8.89 7.47
C THR A 143 -4.21 -10.02 6.51
N PRO A 144 -3.46 -10.25 5.43
CA PRO A 144 -3.85 -11.22 4.40
C PRO A 144 -3.70 -12.67 4.85
N SER A 145 -2.88 -12.94 5.87
CA SER A 145 -2.62 -14.27 6.46
C SER A 145 -2.18 -15.32 5.42
N THR A 146 -1.40 -14.92 4.44
CA THR A 146 -0.91 -15.78 3.36
C THR A 146 0.50 -15.42 2.94
N THR A 147 1.20 -16.37 2.32
CA THR A 147 2.47 -16.16 1.62
C THR A 147 2.31 -16.31 0.09
N SER A 148 1.08 -16.39 -0.40
CA SER A 148 0.78 -16.35 -1.84
C SER A 148 0.70 -14.92 -2.34
N ALA A 149 0.89 -14.75 -3.66
CA ALA A 149 0.69 -13.46 -4.31
C ALA A 149 -0.74 -12.96 -4.07
N THR A 150 -0.85 -11.75 -3.57
CA THR A 150 -2.10 -11.09 -3.18
C THR A 150 -2.22 -9.77 -3.92
N THR A 151 -3.34 -9.56 -4.61
CA THR A 151 -3.58 -8.37 -5.41
C THR A 151 -4.48 -7.40 -4.68
N TYR A 152 -4.06 -6.14 -4.62
CA TYR A 152 -4.87 -5.02 -4.13
C TYR A 152 -5.26 -4.14 -5.30
N LYS A 153 -6.53 -3.76 -5.36
CA LYS A 153 -7.06 -2.89 -6.41
C LYS A 153 -8.19 -2.00 -5.91
N THR A 154 -8.46 -0.93 -6.64
CA THR A 154 -9.59 -0.06 -6.35
C THR A 154 -10.70 -0.23 -7.38
N GLN A 155 -11.95 -0.10 -6.91
CA GLN A 155 -13.15 -0.06 -7.75
C GLN A 155 -13.99 1.15 -7.40
N PHE A 156 -14.66 1.71 -8.39
CA PHE A 156 -15.53 2.86 -8.23
C PHE A 156 -16.87 2.68 -8.93
N LYS A 157 -17.86 3.40 -8.45
CA LYS A 157 -19.16 3.49 -9.11
C LYS A 157 -19.77 4.86 -8.93
N ASN A 158 -20.78 5.16 -9.76
CA ASN A 158 -21.67 6.26 -9.53
C ASN A 158 -22.76 5.90 -8.51
N PHE A 159 -23.28 6.88 -7.80
CA PHE A 159 -24.42 6.70 -6.90
C PHE A 159 -25.73 6.53 -7.66
N VAL A 160 -25.94 7.32 -8.74
CA VAL A 160 -27.16 7.29 -9.55
C VAL A 160 -26.88 6.75 -10.94
N SER A 161 -27.84 6.06 -11.55
CA SER A 161 -27.75 5.62 -12.93
C SER A 161 -27.87 6.82 -13.87
N GLY A 162 -27.04 6.84 -14.93
CA GLY A 162 -27.02 7.93 -15.92
C GLY A 162 -26.22 9.16 -15.50
N GLY A 163 -25.77 9.26 -14.25
CA GLY A 163 -24.75 10.25 -13.88
C GLY A 163 -23.38 9.81 -14.39
N HIS A 164 -22.41 10.70 -14.41
CA HIS A 164 -21.09 10.44 -14.98
C HIS A 164 -19.99 10.79 -13.98
N VAL A 165 -19.23 9.80 -13.57
CA VAL A 165 -18.07 9.97 -12.70
C VAL A 165 -16.81 9.48 -13.40
N ARG A 166 -15.67 10.15 -13.13
CA ARG A 166 -14.36 9.82 -13.72
C ARG A 166 -13.29 9.79 -12.65
N LEU A 167 -12.24 9.03 -12.96
CA LEU A 167 -10.98 9.02 -12.24
C LEU A 167 -9.84 9.13 -13.25
N GLN A 168 -8.68 9.63 -12.82
CA GLN A 168 -7.55 9.96 -13.68
C GLN A 168 -7.92 10.99 -14.78
N ASP A 169 -8.92 11.84 -14.54
CA ASP A 169 -9.30 12.88 -15.49
C ASP A 169 -8.08 13.74 -15.84
N THR A 170 -7.92 14.09 -17.12
CA THR A 170 -6.74 14.81 -17.66
C THR A 170 -5.40 14.13 -17.41
N ALA A 171 -5.38 12.79 -17.40
CA ALA A 171 -4.18 11.97 -17.13
C ALA A 171 -3.56 12.20 -15.75
N ALA A 172 -4.35 12.61 -14.76
CA ALA A 172 -3.89 12.75 -13.37
C ALA A 172 -3.42 11.40 -12.82
N MET A 173 -2.17 11.33 -12.39
CA MET A 173 -1.56 10.09 -11.93
C MET A 173 -2.14 9.64 -10.59
N SER A 174 -2.71 8.43 -10.57
CA SER A 174 -3.10 7.72 -9.34
C SER A 174 -2.03 6.70 -8.97
N THR A 175 -1.84 6.46 -7.67
CA THR A 175 -0.84 5.52 -7.15
C THR A 175 -1.44 4.62 -6.07
N ILE A 176 -0.95 3.37 -6.04
CA ILE A 176 -1.16 2.43 -4.94
C ILE A 176 0.20 1.93 -4.47
N THR A 177 0.45 2.04 -3.18
CA THR A 177 1.69 1.55 -2.54
C THR A 177 1.34 0.48 -1.53
N LEU A 178 1.99 -0.66 -1.65
CA LEU A 178 1.90 -1.80 -0.75
C LEU A 178 3.22 -1.90 0.02
N MET A 179 3.16 -1.89 1.34
CA MET A 179 4.33 -2.03 2.21
C MET A 179 4.12 -3.22 3.14
N GLU A 180 4.98 -4.22 3.04
CA GLU A 180 4.96 -5.34 3.98
C GLU A 180 5.54 -4.90 5.32
N VAL A 181 4.73 -5.04 6.37
CA VAL A 181 5.11 -4.82 7.77
C VAL A 181 5.33 -6.18 8.40
N LEU A 182 6.57 -6.49 8.72
CA LEU A 182 6.96 -7.76 9.34
C LEU A 182 6.47 -7.83 10.80
N ALA A 183 6.10 -9.03 11.26
CA ALA A 183 5.65 -9.26 12.63
C ALA A 183 6.79 -9.19 13.65
#